data_c78c10a2b0eccb5093da54f081df9d5a
#
_entry.id   c78c10a2b0eccb5093da54f081df9d5a
#
_cell.length_a   1.000
_cell.length_b   1.000
_cell.length_c   1.000
_cell.angle_alpha   90.00
_cell.angle_beta   90.00
_cell.angle_gamma   90.00
#
_symmetry.space_group_name_H-M   'P 1'
#
loop_
_entity.id
_entity.type
_entity.pdbx_description
1 polymer ?
#
loop_
_entity_poly.entity_id
_entity_poly.type
_entity_poly.pdbx_seq_one_letter_code
_entity_poly.pdbx_strand_id
1 'polypeptide(L)'
;MKDINFIVGQNIRDLRHRNGLTTKMLAKMLGVSQQQLSRYERGVNKIDVSVVFKIINIFHVSYEYLFPETENDYTESIKSSFVYMEPLAI
;
A
#
# COMPACT_ATOMS: atom_id res chain seq x y z
N MET A 1 4.97 -6.57 18.10
CA MET A 1 5.29 -5.98 16.79
C MET A 1 4.06 -5.97 15.91
N LYS A 2 3.82 -4.86 15.24
CA LYS A 2 2.63 -4.78 14.38
C LYS A 2 2.87 -5.50 13.07
N ASP A 3 1.82 -6.16 12.61
CA ASP A 3 1.84 -6.81 11.32
C ASP A 3 2.06 -5.78 10.20
N ILE A 4 2.86 -6.15 9.21
CA ILE A 4 3.15 -5.28 8.07
C ILE A 4 1.86 -4.89 7.33
N ASN A 5 0.91 -5.78 7.25
CA ASN A 5 -0.36 -5.46 6.59
C ASN A 5 -1.11 -4.34 7.31
N PHE A 6 -1.03 -4.33 8.63
CA PHE A 6 -1.64 -3.25 9.41
C PHE A 6 -0.93 -1.92 9.15
N ILE A 7 0.40 -1.94 9.16
CA ILE A 7 1.20 -0.72 8.95
C ILE A 7 0.91 -0.13 7.57
N VAL A 8 0.96 -0.96 6.54
CA VAL A 8 0.69 -0.52 5.18
C VAL A 8 -0.75 -0.03 5.05
N GLY A 9 -1.68 -0.76 5.65
CA GLY A 9 -3.10 -0.37 5.63
C GLY A 9 -3.33 1.01 6.25
N GLN A 10 -2.68 1.28 7.37
CA GLN A 10 -2.81 2.59 8.03
C GLN A 10 -2.18 3.70 7.19
N ASN A 11 -1.11 3.41 6.49
CA ASN A 11 -0.48 4.39 5.61
C ASN A 11 -1.36 4.68 4.40
N ILE A 12 -2.05 3.68 3.88
CA ILE A 12 -3.03 3.89 2.80
C ILE A 12 -4.17 4.77 3.29
N ARG A 13 -4.67 4.51 4.48
CA ARG A 13 -5.74 5.31 5.07
C ARG A 13 -5.30 6.75 5.25
N ASP A 14 -4.08 6.96 5.72
CA ASP A 14 -3.53 8.29 5.90
C ASP A 14 -3.46 9.04 4.56
N LEU A 15 -2.95 8.39 3.52
CA LEU A 15 -2.91 8.97 2.18
C LEU A 15 -4.30 9.36 1.70
N ARG A 16 -5.26 8.47 1.92
CA ARG A 16 -6.64 8.72 1.51
C ARG A 16 -7.18 9.98 2.19
N HIS A 17 -6.99 10.08 3.51
CA HIS A 17 -7.46 11.23 4.27
C HIS A 17 -6.77 12.52 3.84
N ARG A 18 -5.47 12.48 3.63
CA ARG A 18 -4.71 13.65 3.20
C ARG A 18 -5.14 14.18 1.85
N ASN A 19 -5.69 13.31 1.02
CA ASN A 19 -6.17 13.68 -0.30
C ASN A 19 -7.67 13.91 -0.34
N GLY A 20 -8.32 13.93 0.81
CA GLY A 20 -9.75 14.22 0.90
C GLY A 20 -10.65 13.19 0.25
N LEU A 21 -10.20 11.94 0.18
CA LEU A 21 -10.96 10.88 -0.47
C LEU A 21 -11.75 10.07 0.53
N THR A 22 -12.97 9.72 0.16
CA THR A 22 -13.76 8.76 0.94
C THR A 22 -13.29 7.35 0.61
N THR A 23 -13.65 6.40 1.45
CA THR A 23 -13.37 4.99 1.18
C THR A 23 -13.96 4.57 -0.16
N LYS A 24 -15.17 5.02 -0.43
CA LYS A 24 -15.86 4.69 -1.68
C LYS A 24 -15.09 5.22 -2.89
N MET A 25 -14.60 6.44 -2.80
CA MET A 25 -13.86 7.05 -3.91
C MET A 25 -12.58 6.31 -4.20
N LEU A 26 -11.78 6.05 -3.17
CA LEU A 26 -10.51 5.36 -3.38
C LEU A 26 -10.74 3.91 -3.84
N ALA A 27 -11.72 3.23 -3.28
CA ALA A 27 -12.05 1.87 -3.71
C ALA A 27 -12.33 1.81 -5.20
N LYS A 28 -13.09 2.78 -5.70
CA LYS A 28 -13.41 2.86 -7.12
C LYS A 28 -12.14 3.06 -7.95
N MET A 29 -11.26 3.93 -7.50
CA MET A 29 -9.99 4.19 -8.19
C MET A 29 -9.10 2.95 -8.24
N LEU A 30 -9.16 2.13 -7.21
CA LEU A 30 -8.35 0.91 -7.10
C LEU A 30 -9.02 -0.30 -7.77
N GLY A 31 -10.27 -0.20 -8.13
CA GLY A 31 -10.99 -1.32 -8.71
C GLY A 31 -11.34 -2.41 -7.71
N VAL A 32 -11.51 -2.04 -6.45
CA VAL A 32 -11.90 -2.99 -5.39
C VAL A 32 -13.20 -2.51 -4.74
N SER A 33 -13.83 -3.39 -3.97
CA SER A 33 -15.02 -2.98 -3.24
C SER A 33 -14.64 -2.09 -2.06
N GLN A 34 -15.59 -1.30 -1.60
CA GLN A 34 -15.39 -0.46 -0.43
C GLN A 34 -15.08 -1.31 0.80
N GLN A 35 -15.73 -2.46 0.94
CA GLN A 35 -15.46 -3.37 2.03
C GLN A 35 -14.04 -3.92 1.97
N GLN A 36 -13.58 -4.26 0.78
CA GLN A 36 -12.23 -4.78 0.60
C GLN A 36 -11.19 -3.72 0.96
N LEU A 37 -11.38 -2.49 0.53
CA LEU A 37 -10.47 -1.40 0.91
C LEU A 37 -10.45 -1.21 2.42
N SER A 38 -11.62 -1.23 3.05
CA SER A 38 -11.71 -1.11 4.50
C SER A 38 -10.92 -2.21 5.20
N ARG A 39 -10.97 -3.43 4.69
CA ARG A 39 -10.20 -4.55 5.24
C ARG A 39 -8.70 -4.34 5.07
N TYR A 40 -8.29 -3.83 3.93
CA TYR A 40 -6.89 -3.48 3.69
C TYR A 40 -6.42 -2.43 4.70
N GLU A 41 -7.20 -1.38 4.88
CA GLU A 41 -6.83 -0.28 5.79
C GLU A 41 -6.72 -0.74 7.24
N ARG A 42 -7.49 -1.75 7.64
CA ARG A 42 -7.45 -2.29 8.99
C ARG A 42 -6.43 -3.43 9.16
N GLY A 43 -5.79 -3.82 8.08
CA GLY A 43 -4.80 -4.89 8.14
C GLY A 43 -5.39 -6.28 8.31
N VAL A 44 -6.68 -6.43 8.00
CA VAL A 44 -7.37 -7.71 8.16
C VAL A 44 -6.99 -8.69 7.05
N ASN A 45 -6.83 -8.17 5.84
CA ASN A 45 -6.43 -8.99 4.69
C ASN A 45 -5.07 -8.55 4.19
N LYS A 46 -4.35 -9.48 3.59
CA LYS A 46 -3.11 -9.16 2.89
C LYS A 46 -3.43 -8.27 1.70
N ILE A 47 -2.61 -7.26 1.49
CA ILE A 47 -2.82 -6.33 0.41
C ILE A 47 -2.20 -6.89 -0.86
N ASP A 48 -2.98 -6.92 -1.91
CA ASP A 48 -2.53 -7.38 -3.22
C ASP A 48 -1.46 -6.43 -3.75
N VAL A 49 -0.40 -6.98 -4.32
CA VAL A 49 0.69 -6.19 -4.89
C VAL A 49 0.17 -5.24 -5.97
N SER A 50 -0.81 -5.68 -6.75
CA SER A 50 -1.39 -4.83 -7.79
C SER A 50 -2.06 -3.59 -7.19
N VAL A 51 -2.66 -3.71 -6.02
CA VAL A 51 -3.26 -2.57 -5.33
C VAL A 51 -2.18 -1.61 -4.85
N VAL A 52 -1.07 -2.14 -4.33
CA VAL A 52 0.06 -1.31 -3.90
C VAL A 52 0.58 -0.48 -5.07
N PHE A 53 0.76 -1.08 -6.23
CA PHE A 53 1.21 -0.37 -7.43
C PHE A 53 0.25 0.73 -7.83
N LYS A 54 -1.04 0.44 -7.79
CA LYS A 54 -2.04 1.45 -8.12
C LYS A 54 -1.97 2.64 -7.18
N ILE A 55 -1.80 2.38 -5.90
CA ILE A 55 -1.69 3.43 -4.90
C ILE A 55 -0.45 4.29 -5.15
N ILE A 56 0.68 3.67 -5.39
CA ILE A 56 1.92 4.39 -5.69
C ILE A 56 1.72 5.30 -6.90
N ASN A 57 1.08 4.80 -7.94
CA ASN A 57 0.85 5.58 -9.16
C ASN A 57 -0.19 6.68 -8.98
N ILE A 58 -1.26 6.40 -8.27
CA ILE A 58 -2.33 7.37 -8.06
C ILE A 58 -1.84 8.56 -7.24
N PHE A 59 -1.10 8.29 -6.17
CA PHE A 59 -0.68 9.32 -5.23
C PHE A 59 0.73 9.84 -5.49
N HIS A 60 1.44 9.26 -6.43
CA HIS A 60 2.82 9.64 -6.76
C HIS A 60 3.75 9.59 -5.56
N VAL A 61 3.62 8.53 -4.76
CA VAL A 61 4.48 8.31 -3.61
C VAL A 61 5.40 7.13 -3.88
N SER A 62 6.50 7.07 -3.14
CA SER A 62 7.40 5.92 -3.25
C SER A 62 6.87 4.77 -2.40
N TYR A 63 7.35 3.56 -2.67
CA TYR A 63 6.95 2.42 -1.86
C TYR A 63 7.39 2.60 -0.40
N GLU A 64 8.42 3.37 -0.17
CA GLU A 64 8.93 3.62 1.17
C GLU A 64 7.92 4.35 2.05
N TYR A 65 7.03 5.10 1.44
CA TYR A 65 5.96 5.74 2.18
C TYR A 65 5.03 4.70 2.79
N LEU A 66 4.71 3.66 2.02
CA LEU A 66 3.82 2.60 2.47
C LEU A 66 4.51 1.59 3.35
N PHE A 67 5.80 1.32 3.08
CA PHE A 67 6.59 0.32 3.78
C PHE A 67 7.74 1.00 4.49
N PRO A 68 7.46 1.63 5.64
CA PRO A 68 8.50 2.36 6.34
C PRO A 68 9.60 1.43 6.81
N GLU A 69 10.79 1.96 6.95
CA GLU A 69 11.93 1.19 7.44
C GLU A 69 11.62 0.64 8.81
N THR A 70 11.81 -0.65 8.92
CA THR A 70 11.79 -1.33 10.20
C THR A 70 13.03 -2.17 10.20
N GLU A 71 13.40 -2.71 11.32
CA GLU A 71 14.61 -3.51 11.42
C GLU A 71 14.33 -4.98 11.18
N ASN A 72 13.27 -5.31 10.47
CA ASN A 72 12.97 -6.71 10.26
C ASN A 72 13.13 -7.10 8.79
N ASP A 73 13.35 -8.39 8.58
CA ASP A 73 13.61 -8.97 7.27
C ASP A 73 12.46 -8.85 6.28
N TYR A 74 11.29 -8.70 6.79
CA TYR A 74 10.09 -8.48 6.08
C TYR A 74 10.19 -7.25 5.19
N THR A 75 10.61 -6.08 5.76
CA THR A 75 10.76 -4.85 5.03
C THR A 75 11.85 -4.97 3.97
N GLU A 76 12.96 -5.61 4.32
CA GLU A 76 14.05 -5.83 3.38
C GLU A 76 13.60 -6.68 2.19
N SER A 77 12.86 -7.72 2.46
CA SER A 77 12.36 -8.60 1.41
C SER A 77 11.44 -7.86 0.45
N ILE A 78 10.58 -7.01 0.97
CA ILE A 78 9.66 -6.23 0.18
C ILE A 78 10.42 -5.22 -0.69
N LYS A 79 11.38 -4.53 -0.10
CA LYS A 79 12.21 -3.57 -0.83
C LYS A 79 12.95 -4.23 -1.97
N SER A 80 13.50 -5.41 -1.72
CA SER A 80 14.21 -6.16 -2.75
C SER A 80 13.30 -6.50 -3.93
N SER A 81 12.07 -6.87 -3.64
CA SER A 81 11.10 -7.19 -4.68
C SER A 81 10.81 -5.99 -5.58
N PHE A 82 10.68 -4.82 -5.00
CA PHE A 82 10.42 -3.61 -5.77
C PHE A 82 11.64 -3.16 -6.56
N VAL A 83 12.81 -3.28 -5.99
CA VAL A 83 14.06 -2.89 -6.65
C VAL A 83 14.29 -3.73 -7.91
N TYR A 84 13.96 -5.00 -7.86
CA TYR A 84 14.14 -5.88 -9.00
C TYR A 84 13.28 -5.54 -10.19
N MET A 85 12.23 -4.79 -9.98
CA MET A 85 11.36 -4.41 -11.09
C MET A 85 11.90 -3.25 -11.89
N GLU A 86 12.74 -2.43 -11.30
CA GLU A 86 13.29 -1.27 -11.98
C GLU A 86 14.16 -1.61 -13.18
N PRO A 87 15.11 -2.55 -13.08
CA PRO A 87 15.94 -2.87 -14.22
C PRO A 87 15.18 -3.40 -15.42
N LEU A 88 14.02 -3.95 -15.19
CA LEU A 88 13.21 -4.50 -16.27
C LEU A 88 12.48 -3.43 -17.07
N ALA A 89 12.45 -2.24 -16.57
CA ALA A 89 11.79 -1.12 -17.22
C ALA A 89 12.68 -0.44 -18.26
N ILE A 90 13.92 -0.85 -18.34
CA ILE A 90 14.88 -0.25 -19.26
C ILE A 90 14.83 -0.92 -20.65
#